data_e2cb396d012677c5ca05050f6f258d45
#
_entry.id   e2cb396d012677c5ca05050f6f258d45
#
_cell.length_a   1.000
_cell.length_b   1.000
_cell.length_c   1.000
_cell.angle_alpha   90.00
_cell.angle_beta   90.00
_cell.angle_gamma   90.00
#
_symmetry.space_group_name_H-M   'P 1'
#
loop_
_entity.id
_entity.type
_entity.pdbx_description
1 polymer ?
#
loop_
_entity_poly.entity_id
_entity_poly.type
_entity_poly.pdbx_seq_one_letter_code
_entity_poly.pdbx_strand_id
1 'polypeptide(L)'
;EISLGLVGSEMCIRDRSYTTFEYSDLKVSADSIKDTDTLKVSFKIKNTGDRDGAEVAELYVAQENSTIFRPEKELKGFKKVFLKAGEEKEVEIELSKRAFAFYDVDLGDWHVETDNYKILVGASSRDIRLEGSVKVESTVDAPVKDLRETMPAYYSADVMNVPDDQFKALLGHEIPESEIHDYPNLTFANTLED
;
A
#
# COMPACT_ATOMS: atom_id res chain seq x y z
N GLU A 1 -24.37 14.82 17.86
CA GLU A 1 -23.42 15.74 17.19
C GLU A 1 -22.03 15.48 17.75
N ILE A 2 -21.27 14.61 17.07
CA ILE A 2 -19.86 14.48 17.39
C ILE A 2 -19.21 15.77 16.91
N SER A 3 -18.83 16.61 17.84
CA SER A 3 -18.19 17.87 17.55
C SER A 3 -16.97 17.64 16.67
N LEU A 4 -16.97 18.22 15.47
CA LEU A 4 -15.82 18.23 14.56
C LEU A 4 -14.53 18.69 15.24
N GLY A 5 -14.63 19.47 16.33
CA GLY A 5 -13.52 19.87 17.16
C GLY A 5 -12.89 18.72 17.97
N LEU A 6 -13.66 17.70 18.36
CA LEU A 6 -13.12 16.55 19.06
C LEU A 6 -12.30 15.66 18.12
N VAL A 7 -12.76 15.48 16.88
CA VAL A 7 -12.03 14.74 15.83
C VAL A 7 -10.72 15.48 15.49
N GLY A 8 -10.76 16.80 15.36
CA GLY A 8 -9.57 17.61 15.14
C GLY A 8 -8.58 17.59 16.32
N SER A 9 -9.07 17.62 17.56
CA SER A 9 -8.24 17.53 18.76
C SER A 9 -7.58 16.17 18.90
N GLU A 10 -8.30 15.08 18.64
CA GLU A 10 -7.72 13.73 18.67
C GLU A 10 -6.64 13.56 17.60
N MET A 11 -6.85 14.04 16.38
CA MET A 11 -5.82 14.04 15.35
C MET A 11 -4.58 14.82 15.81
N CYS A 12 -4.75 16.01 16.35
CA CYS A 12 -3.62 16.83 16.80
C CYS A 12 -2.84 16.21 17.97
N ILE A 13 -3.50 15.45 18.85
CA ILE A 13 -2.87 14.83 20.03
C ILE A 13 -2.27 13.46 19.69
N ARG A 14 -2.94 12.69 18.81
CA ARG A 14 -2.57 11.32 18.52
C ARG A 14 -1.48 11.19 17.48
N ASP A 15 -1.46 12.07 16.48
CA ASP A 15 -0.65 11.92 15.29
C ASP A 15 0.62 12.76 15.29
N ARG A 16 0.90 13.51 16.36
CA ARG A 16 2.13 14.30 16.48
C ARG A 16 3.09 13.66 17.46
N SER A 17 4.26 13.29 16.94
CA SER A 17 5.40 12.97 17.78
C SER A 17 5.89 14.23 18.50
N TYR A 18 6.30 14.06 19.76
CA TYR A 18 6.93 15.13 20.56
C TYR A 18 8.44 15.22 20.32
N THR A 19 8.96 14.43 19.40
CA THR A 19 10.35 14.41 18.97
C THR A 19 10.42 14.25 17.45
N THR A 20 11.61 14.42 16.89
CA THR A 20 11.87 14.36 15.45
C THR A 20 12.79 13.19 15.13
N PHE A 21 12.61 12.58 13.95
CA PHE A 21 13.41 11.45 13.51
C PHE A 21 14.01 11.71 12.15
N GLU A 22 15.23 11.25 11.94
CA GLU A 22 15.95 11.26 10.68
C GLU A 22 16.17 9.81 10.20
N TYR A 23 16.01 9.60 8.90
CA TYR A 23 16.21 8.32 8.24
C TYR A 23 17.42 8.40 7.35
N SER A 24 18.29 7.38 7.36
CA SER A 24 19.54 7.34 6.59
C SER A 24 19.95 5.93 6.22
N ASP A 25 21.00 5.81 5.39
CA ASP A 25 21.71 4.57 5.09
C ASP A 25 20.84 3.43 4.58
N LEU A 26 19.91 3.71 3.66
CA LEU A 26 19.11 2.66 3.02
C LEU A 26 20.01 1.70 2.26
N LYS A 27 19.88 0.42 2.56
CA LYS A 27 20.54 -0.68 1.88
C LYS A 27 19.51 -1.72 1.48
N VAL A 28 19.56 -2.12 0.23
CA VAL A 28 18.80 -3.24 -0.32
C VAL A 28 19.81 -4.37 -0.54
N SER A 29 19.50 -5.58 -0.09
CA SER A 29 20.44 -6.71 -0.06
C SER A 29 20.91 -7.18 -1.45
N ALA A 30 20.15 -6.84 -2.49
CA ALA A 30 20.48 -7.14 -3.89
C ALA A 30 19.80 -6.18 -4.85
N ASP A 31 20.45 -5.89 -5.97
CA ASP A 31 19.89 -5.06 -7.05
C ASP A 31 18.90 -5.86 -7.94
N SER A 32 19.01 -7.18 -7.95
CA SER A 32 18.12 -8.10 -8.66
C SER A 32 17.92 -9.39 -7.87
N ILE A 33 16.67 -9.86 -7.84
CA ILE A 33 16.26 -11.11 -7.19
C ILE A 33 15.27 -11.88 -8.06
N LYS A 34 15.09 -13.15 -7.79
CA LYS A 34 13.94 -13.92 -8.28
C LYS A 34 12.77 -13.79 -7.31
N ASP A 35 11.57 -14.00 -7.81
CA ASP A 35 10.35 -13.97 -7.00
C ASP A 35 10.30 -15.04 -5.88
N THR A 36 11.17 -16.03 -5.93
CA THR A 36 11.36 -17.07 -4.90
C THR A 36 12.27 -16.63 -3.75
N ASP A 37 13.03 -15.55 -3.95
CA ASP A 37 14.03 -15.08 -2.99
C ASP A 37 13.40 -14.14 -1.96
N THR A 38 14.12 -13.92 -0.87
CA THR A 38 13.76 -12.93 0.16
C THR A 38 14.70 -11.74 0.03
N LEU A 39 14.11 -10.55 -0.05
CA LEU A 39 14.85 -9.29 -0.06
C LEU A 39 14.92 -8.72 1.35
N LYS A 40 16.13 -8.37 1.80
CA LYS A 40 16.34 -7.65 3.05
C LYS A 40 16.56 -6.17 2.76
N VAL A 41 15.83 -5.34 3.47
CA VAL A 41 15.94 -3.88 3.41
C VAL A 41 16.35 -3.39 4.78
N SER A 42 17.50 -2.74 4.89
CA SER A 42 17.98 -2.14 6.13
C SER A 42 18.21 -0.64 5.98
N PHE A 43 17.98 0.09 7.04
CA PHE A 43 18.17 1.54 7.12
C PHE A 43 18.33 1.96 8.58
N LYS A 44 18.77 3.19 8.80
CA LYS A 44 18.93 3.74 10.14
C LYS A 44 17.87 4.77 10.45
N ILE A 45 17.44 4.79 11.71
CA ILE A 45 16.57 5.83 12.27
C ILE A 45 17.29 6.43 13.47
N LYS A 46 17.39 7.77 13.50
CA LYS A 46 17.95 8.53 14.59
C LYS A 46 16.91 9.48 15.15
N ASN A 47 16.77 9.48 16.48
CA ASN A 47 16.00 10.50 17.17
C ASN A 47 16.84 11.78 17.25
N THR A 48 16.43 12.81 16.54
CA THR A 48 17.15 14.11 16.46
C THR A 48 16.59 15.14 17.44
N GLY A 49 15.52 14.80 18.16
CA GLY A 49 14.95 15.66 19.18
C GLY A 49 15.56 15.48 20.56
N ASP A 50 15.05 16.22 21.51
CA ASP A 50 15.51 16.28 22.92
C ASP A 50 14.74 15.36 23.87
N ARG A 51 13.80 14.59 23.37
CA ARG A 51 12.92 13.68 24.12
C ARG A 51 12.98 12.27 23.58
N ASP A 52 12.82 11.31 24.47
CA ASP A 52 12.62 9.92 24.10
C ASP A 52 11.29 9.77 23.33
N GLY A 53 11.28 8.91 22.31
CA GLY A 53 10.09 8.67 21.52
C GLY A 53 10.12 7.38 20.72
N ALA A 54 8.98 7.01 20.16
CA ALA A 54 8.87 5.87 19.28
C ALA A 54 8.48 6.34 17.87
N GLU A 55 9.10 5.74 16.86
CA GLU A 55 8.80 5.94 15.46
C GLU A 55 8.29 4.64 14.84
N VAL A 56 7.38 4.75 13.88
CA VAL A 56 6.95 3.64 13.05
C VAL A 56 7.49 3.86 11.65
N ALA A 57 8.50 3.09 11.29
CA ALA A 57 8.98 3.06 9.91
C ALA A 57 8.08 2.18 9.07
N GLU A 58 7.57 2.73 7.98
CA GLU A 58 6.72 2.07 7.02
C GLU A 58 7.50 1.82 5.73
N LEU A 59 7.41 0.59 5.20
CA LEU A 59 8.05 0.19 3.96
C LEU A 59 6.99 -0.10 2.91
N TYR A 60 7.05 0.63 1.82
CA TYR A 60 6.16 0.50 0.68
C TYR A 60 6.90 -0.08 -0.52
N VAL A 61 6.17 -0.82 -1.33
CA VAL A 61 6.64 -1.31 -2.62
C VAL A 61 5.76 -0.72 -3.72
N ALA A 62 6.39 -0.23 -4.77
CA ALA A 62 5.72 0.31 -5.95
C ALA A 62 6.30 -0.33 -7.21
N GLN A 63 5.46 -0.94 -8.03
CA GLN A 63 5.86 -1.49 -9.33
C GLN A 63 5.92 -0.36 -10.36
N GLU A 64 6.99 -0.29 -11.18
CA GLU A 64 7.17 0.81 -12.14
C GLU A 64 6.25 0.69 -13.37
N ASN A 65 6.13 -0.53 -13.92
CA ASN A 65 5.40 -0.77 -15.18
C ASN A 65 4.39 -1.90 -15.03
N SER A 66 3.47 -1.78 -14.08
CA SER A 66 2.45 -2.81 -13.87
C SER A 66 1.53 -2.93 -15.09
N THR A 67 1.30 -4.17 -15.55
CA THR A 67 0.34 -4.46 -16.62
C THR A 67 -1.10 -4.39 -16.11
N ILE A 68 -1.31 -4.76 -14.84
CA ILE A 68 -2.62 -4.68 -14.20
C ILE A 68 -2.80 -3.35 -13.45
N PHE A 69 -4.04 -3.00 -13.15
CA PHE A 69 -4.33 -1.88 -12.25
C PHE A 69 -3.89 -2.22 -10.82
N ARG A 70 -2.92 -1.45 -10.30
CA ARG A 70 -2.42 -1.55 -8.93
C ARG A 70 -2.35 -0.17 -8.28
N PRO A 71 -2.42 -0.12 -6.93
CA PRO A 71 -2.12 1.11 -6.22
C PRO A 71 -0.69 1.61 -6.55
N GLU A 72 -0.52 2.94 -6.57
CA GLU A 72 0.79 3.58 -6.81
C GLU A 72 1.89 3.02 -5.91
N LYS A 73 1.54 2.70 -4.67
CA LYS A 73 2.41 2.02 -3.70
C LYS A 73 1.58 1.26 -2.68
N GLU A 74 2.13 0.18 -2.18
CA GLU A 74 1.48 -0.71 -1.23
C GLU A 74 2.35 -0.89 0.01
N LEU A 75 1.77 -0.76 1.21
CA LEU A 75 2.47 -1.04 2.46
C LEU A 75 2.77 -2.55 2.56
N LYS A 76 4.03 -2.93 2.59
CA LYS A 76 4.47 -4.33 2.65
C LYS A 76 5.20 -4.69 3.93
N GLY A 77 5.60 -3.70 4.71
CA GLY A 77 6.22 -3.93 6.02
C GLY A 77 6.22 -2.68 6.88
N PHE A 78 6.31 -2.87 8.17
CA PHE A 78 6.51 -1.77 9.12
C PHE A 78 7.24 -2.26 10.36
N LYS A 79 7.92 -1.33 11.05
CA LYS A 79 8.57 -1.64 12.31
C LYS A 79 8.51 -0.43 13.26
N LYS A 80 7.99 -0.66 14.46
CA LYS A 80 8.00 0.34 15.53
C LYS A 80 9.31 0.26 16.29
N VAL A 81 9.99 1.39 16.45
CA VAL A 81 11.29 1.49 17.12
C VAL A 81 11.20 2.58 18.19
N PHE A 82 11.58 2.22 19.43
CA PHE A 82 11.76 3.19 20.51
C PHE A 82 13.20 3.68 20.53
N LEU A 83 13.39 4.99 20.57
CA LEU A 83 14.68 5.66 20.55
C LEU A 83 14.76 6.71 21.67
N LYS A 84 15.83 6.69 22.44
CA LYS A 84 16.16 7.78 23.36
C LYS A 84 16.58 9.02 22.59
N ALA A 85 16.55 10.18 23.23
CA ALA A 85 17.04 11.41 22.65
C ALA A 85 18.49 11.23 22.14
N GLY A 86 18.74 11.53 20.86
CA GLY A 86 20.02 11.35 20.19
C GLY A 86 20.39 9.92 19.79
N GLU A 87 19.59 8.90 20.17
CA GLU A 87 19.86 7.49 19.85
C GLU A 87 19.60 7.20 18.36
N GLU A 88 20.45 6.34 17.77
CA GLU A 88 20.31 5.80 16.42
C GLU A 88 20.19 4.28 16.49
N LYS A 89 19.31 3.69 15.69
CA LYS A 89 19.16 2.24 15.54
C LYS A 89 19.03 1.84 14.07
N GLU A 90 19.61 0.70 13.75
CA GLU A 90 19.40 0.03 12.47
C GLU A 90 18.10 -0.77 12.51
N VAL A 91 17.33 -0.66 11.45
CA VAL A 91 16.05 -1.35 11.24
C VAL A 91 16.19 -2.23 10.03
N GLU A 92 15.81 -3.50 10.15
CA GLU A 92 15.75 -4.44 9.04
C GLU A 92 14.30 -4.93 8.84
N ILE A 93 13.86 -4.97 7.59
CA ILE A 93 12.57 -5.52 7.16
C ILE A 93 12.82 -6.50 6.02
N GLU A 94 12.24 -7.68 6.11
CA GLU A 94 12.32 -8.71 5.08
C GLU A 94 11.07 -8.70 4.20
N LEU A 95 11.29 -8.76 2.89
CA LEU A 95 10.25 -8.84 1.88
C LEU A 95 10.31 -10.18 1.17
N SER A 96 9.22 -10.94 1.23
CA SER A 96 9.05 -12.20 0.51
C SER A 96 8.33 -11.99 -0.82
N LYS A 97 8.14 -13.06 -1.61
CA LYS A 97 7.36 -13.06 -2.85
C LYS A 97 6.06 -12.25 -2.75
N ARG A 98 5.32 -12.39 -1.64
CA ARG A 98 4.05 -11.70 -1.41
C ARG A 98 4.15 -10.17 -1.40
N ALA A 99 5.33 -9.62 -1.16
CA ALA A 99 5.52 -8.17 -1.20
C ALA A 99 5.42 -7.61 -2.62
N PHE A 100 5.76 -8.40 -3.63
CA PHE A 100 5.79 -8.01 -5.04
C PHE A 100 4.60 -8.56 -5.85
N ALA A 101 3.94 -9.60 -5.33
CA ALA A 101 2.91 -10.36 -6.02
C ALA A 101 1.52 -9.69 -5.97
N PHE A 102 0.73 -10.00 -6.97
CA PHE A 102 -0.73 -9.89 -6.98
C PHE A 102 -1.35 -11.29 -7.14
N TYR A 103 -2.64 -11.43 -6.84
CA TYR A 103 -3.33 -12.69 -7.06
C TYR A 103 -3.85 -12.73 -8.50
N ASP A 104 -3.39 -13.70 -9.25
CA ASP A 104 -3.81 -13.94 -10.63
C ASP A 104 -4.91 -15.00 -10.63
N VAL A 105 -6.11 -14.61 -11.07
CA VAL A 105 -7.29 -15.49 -11.08
C VAL A 105 -7.20 -16.57 -12.15
N ASP A 106 -6.51 -16.30 -13.25
CA ASP A 106 -6.34 -17.25 -14.33
C ASP A 106 -5.33 -18.35 -13.96
N LEU A 107 -4.29 -17.97 -13.21
CA LEU A 107 -3.35 -18.93 -12.61
C LEU A 107 -3.91 -19.60 -11.34
N GLY A 108 -4.84 -18.97 -10.65
CA GLY A 108 -5.31 -19.38 -9.33
C GLY A 108 -4.23 -19.29 -8.24
N ASP A 109 -3.21 -18.44 -8.42
CA ASP A 109 -2.07 -18.30 -7.50
C ASP A 109 -1.50 -16.86 -7.52
N TRP A 110 -0.54 -16.64 -6.62
CA TRP A 110 0.20 -15.39 -6.50
C TRP A 110 1.27 -15.27 -7.57
N HIS A 111 1.13 -14.28 -8.42
CA HIS A 111 2.01 -14.00 -9.54
C HIS A 111 2.81 -12.70 -9.33
N VAL A 112 4.07 -12.70 -9.79
CA VAL A 112 4.95 -11.52 -9.81
C VAL A 112 5.28 -11.21 -11.26
N GLU A 113 5.07 -9.99 -11.70
CA GLU A 113 5.57 -9.54 -13.00
C GLU A 113 7.06 -9.23 -12.90
N THR A 114 7.82 -9.63 -13.93
CA THR A 114 9.23 -9.23 -14.07
C THR A 114 9.30 -7.74 -14.35
N ASP A 115 9.72 -6.96 -13.36
CA ASP A 115 9.80 -5.49 -13.48
C ASP A 115 10.78 -4.92 -12.45
N ASN A 116 10.98 -3.61 -12.51
CA ASN A 116 11.63 -2.83 -11.47
C ASN A 116 10.60 -2.42 -10.41
N TYR A 117 10.96 -2.60 -9.16
CA TYR A 117 10.15 -2.23 -8.02
C TYR A 117 10.88 -1.20 -7.18
N LYS A 118 10.21 -0.09 -6.87
CA LYS A 118 10.71 0.91 -5.93
C LYS A 118 10.47 0.43 -4.51
N ILE A 119 11.47 0.61 -3.68
CA ILE A 119 11.44 0.36 -2.24
C ILE A 119 11.42 1.73 -1.56
N LEU A 120 10.31 2.06 -0.93
CA LEU A 120 10.07 3.36 -0.34
C LEU A 120 9.94 3.22 1.17
N VAL A 121 10.77 3.95 1.92
CA VAL A 121 10.71 3.94 3.38
C VAL A 121 10.31 5.33 3.88
N GLY A 122 9.33 5.38 4.76
CA GLY A 122 8.82 6.64 5.27
C GLY A 122 8.17 6.53 6.64
N ALA A 123 7.77 7.68 7.16
CA ALA A 123 6.98 7.80 8.39
C ALA A 123 5.46 7.75 8.11
N SER A 124 5.07 7.83 6.84
CA SER A 124 3.69 7.66 6.36
C SER A 124 3.69 7.50 4.84
N SER A 125 2.54 7.16 4.26
CA SER A 125 2.37 7.06 2.80
C SER A 125 2.65 8.38 2.05
N ARG A 126 2.64 9.51 2.74
CA ARG A 126 2.92 10.85 2.17
C ARG A 126 4.27 11.43 2.57
N ASP A 127 4.93 10.83 3.57
CA ASP A 127 6.23 11.27 4.08
C ASP A 127 7.26 10.16 3.81
N ILE A 128 7.63 10.01 2.52
CA ILE A 128 8.68 9.09 2.09
C ILE A 128 10.02 9.80 2.27
N ARG A 129 10.95 9.14 2.91
CA ARG A 129 12.27 9.69 3.30
C ARG A 129 13.44 9.01 2.64
N LEU A 130 13.31 7.72 2.31
CA LEU A 130 14.33 6.97 1.63
C LEU A 130 13.71 6.22 0.45
N GLU A 131 14.45 6.14 -0.65
CA GLU A 131 14.05 5.47 -1.87
C GLU A 131 15.19 4.59 -2.40
N GLY A 132 14.86 3.37 -2.77
CA GLY A 132 15.73 2.42 -3.45
C GLY A 132 14.95 1.67 -4.51
N SER A 133 15.62 0.79 -5.24
CA SER A 133 14.98 -0.04 -6.27
C SER A 133 15.57 -1.44 -6.27
N VAL A 134 14.78 -2.39 -6.78
CA VAL A 134 15.17 -3.78 -7.01
C VAL A 134 14.50 -4.28 -8.27
N LYS A 135 15.23 -5.00 -9.11
CA LYS A 135 14.64 -5.77 -10.20
C LYS A 135 14.17 -7.12 -9.67
N VAL A 136 12.90 -7.45 -9.87
CA VAL A 136 12.36 -8.77 -9.52
C VAL A 136 12.07 -9.54 -10.79
N GLU A 137 12.60 -10.75 -10.90
CA GLU A 137 12.39 -11.65 -12.03
C GLU A 137 11.41 -12.75 -11.63
N SER A 138 10.30 -12.84 -12.37
CA SER A 138 9.34 -13.92 -12.21
C SER A 138 9.94 -15.25 -12.62
N THR A 139 9.69 -16.30 -11.84
CA THR A 139 10.02 -17.69 -12.21
C THR A 139 8.86 -18.39 -12.93
N VAL A 140 7.71 -17.73 -13.02
CA VAL A 140 6.51 -18.22 -13.69
C VAL A 140 6.35 -17.48 -15.01
N ASP A 141 6.41 -18.20 -16.12
CA ASP A 141 6.15 -17.64 -17.46
C ASP A 141 4.64 -17.73 -17.76
N ALA A 142 3.92 -16.75 -17.23
CA ALA A 142 2.49 -16.59 -17.48
C ALA A 142 2.21 -15.18 -18.02
N PRO A 143 1.53 -15.08 -19.17
CA PRO A 143 1.19 -13.78 -19.72
C PRO A 143 0.13 -13.09 -18.86
N VAL A 144 0.42 -11.89 -18.40
CA VAL A 144 -0.54 -11.04 -17.69
C VAL A 144 -1.41 -10.33 -18.72
N LYS A 145 -2.71 -10.40 -18.53
CA LYS A 145 -3.68 -9.77 -19.45
C LYS A 145 -3.68 -8.26 -19.27
N ASP A 146 -3.28 -7.55 -20.31
CA ASP A 146 -3.38 -6.08 -20.34
C ASP A 146 -4.83 -5.64 -20.63
N LEU A 147 -5.42 -4.94 -19.68
CA LEU A 147 -6.80 -4.47 -19.76
C LEU A 147 -6.92 -2.95 -19.99
N ARG A 148 -5.80 -2.25 -20.29
CA ARG A 148 -5.80 -0.80 -20.47
C ARG A 148 -6.72 -0.32 -21.58
N GLU A 149 -6.81 -1.09 -22.66
CA GLU A 149 -7.68 -0.74 -23.79
C GLU A 149 -9.16 -1.05 -23.52
N THR A 150 -9.44 -2.11 -22.77
CA THR A 150 -10.81 -2.57 -22.48
C THR A 150 -11.42 -1.94 -21.25
N MET A 151 -10.59 -1.49 -20.30
CA MET A 151 -11.03 -0.93 -19.01
C MET A 151 -10.27 0.36 -18.66
N PRO A 152 -10.21 1.37 -19.53
CA PRO A 152 -9.41 2.58 -19.33
C PRO A 152 -9.82 3.37 -18.07
N ALA A 153 -11.09 3.33 -17.65
CA ALA A 153 -11.56 4.04 -16.46
C ALA A 153 -10.84 3.58 -15.17
N TYR A 154 -10.51 2.29 -15.06
CA TYR A 154 -9.79 1.76 -13.90
C TYR A 154 -8.34 2.23 -13.85
N TYR A 155 -7.68 2.37 -15.01
CA TYR A 155 -6.29 2.82 -15.09
C TYR A 155 -6.14 4.34 -14.96
N SER A 156 -7.19 5.10 -15.30
CA SER A 156 -7.21 6.55 -15.08
C SER A 156 -7.54 6.96 -13.65
N ALA A 157 -7.88 5.97 -12.79
CA ALA A 157 -8.36 6.18 -11.42
C ALA A 157 -9.65 7.02 -11.33
N ASP A 158 -10.42 7.14 -12.40
CA ASP A 158 -11.74 7.81 -12.41
C ASP A 158 -12.82 6.85 -11.90
N VAL A 159 -12.66 6.46 -10.64
CA VAL A 159 -13.53 5.45 -9.98
C VAL A 159 -14.97 5.92 -9.77
N MET A 160 -15.25 7.21 -9.94
CA MET A 160 -16.59 7.77 -9.80
C MET A 160 -17.42 7.67 -11.09
N ASN A 161 -16.75 7.46 -12.24
CA ASN A 161 -17.38 7.46 -13.56
C ASN A 161 -17.02 6.19 -14.34
N VAL A 162 -17.02 5.03 -13.68
CA VAL A 162 -16.77 3.75 -14.35
C VAL A 162 -18.02 3.35 -15.15
N PRO A 163 -17.92 3.18 -16.49
CA PRO A 163 -19.03 2.71 -17.31
C PRO A 163 -19.42 1.26 -16.97
N ASP A 164 -20.71 0.94 -17.04
CA ASP A 164 -21.25 -0.39 -16.73
C ASP A 164 -20.64 -1.51 -17.58
N ASP A 165 -20.30 -1.24 -18.83
CA ASP A 165 -19.68 -2.19 -19.74
C ASP A 165 -18.28 -2.59 -19.25
N GLN A 166 -17.48 -1.63 -18.75
CA GLN A 166 -16.18 -1.91 -18.15
C GLN A 166 -16.31 -2.66 -16.82
N PHE A 167 -17.31 -2.29 -16.01
CA PHE A 167 -17.57 -3.00 -14.77
C PHE A 167 -18.00 -4.46 -15.04
N LYS A 168 -18.89 -4.70 -16.00
CA LYS A 168 -19.29 -6.04 -16.44
C LYS A 168 -18.11 -6.86 -16.96
N ALA A 169 -17.23 -6.22 -17.74
CA ALA A 169 -16.03 -6.88 -18.25
C ALA A 169 -15.07 -7.31 -17.13
N LEU A 170 -14.95 -6.51 -16.06
CA LEU A 170 -14.17 -6.88 -14.88
C LEU A 170 -14.85 -7.98 -14.05
N LEU A 171 -16.18 -7.89 -13.89
CA LEU A 171 -16.97 -8.85 -13.14
C LEU A 171 -17.03 -10.24 -13.82
N GLY A 172 -16.92 -10.26 -15.15
CA GLY A 172 -16.99 -11.48 -15.95
C GLY A 172 -18.41 -12.01 -16.20
N HIS A 173 -19.44 -11.32 -15.73
CA HIS A 173 -20.83 -11.64 -15.94
C HIS A 173 -21.71 -10.37 -15.90
N GLU A 174 -22.99 -10.49 -16.24
CA GLU A 174 -23.93 -9.39 -16.13
C GLU A 174 -24.07 -8.90 -14.68
N ILE A 175 -24.28 -7.60 -14.53
CA ILE A 175 -24.57 -7.02 -13.21
C ILE A 175 -25.91 -7.61 -12.75
N PRO A 176 -25.96 -8.28 -11.58
CA PRO A 176 -27.23 -8.79 -11.09
C PRO A 176 -28.22 -7.66 -10.87
N GLU A 177 -29.49 -7.91 -11.17
CA GLU A 177 -30.54 -6.96 -10.82
C GLU A 177 -30.52 -6.72 -9.31
N SER A 178 -30.61 -5.46 -8.92
CA SER A 178 -30.67 -5.10 -7.52
C SER A 178 -31.96 -5.66 -6.91
N GLU A 179 -31.84 -6.59 -5.98
CA GLU A 179 -32.93 -7.03 -5.12
C GLU A 179 -33.22 -6.04 -3.98
N ILE A 180 -32.56 -4.88 -4.01
CA ILE A 180 -32.86 -3.81 -3.05
C ILE A 180 -34.29 -3.36 -3.39
N HIS A 181 -35.24 -3.89 -2.64
CA HIS A 181 -36.56 -3.29 -2.58
C HIS A 181 -36.35 -1.84 -2.18
N ASP A 182 -36.94 -0.94 -2.98
CA ASP A 182 -37.04 0.47 -2.59
C ASP A 182 -37.76 0.48 -1.22
N TYR A 183 -36.99 0.67 -0.17
CA TYR A 183 -37.51 1.05 1.12
C TYR A 183 -37.63 2.59 1.12
N PRO A 184 -38.73 3.14 0.61
CA PRO A 184 -38.87 4.57 0.33
C PRO A 184 -38.79 5.43 1.59
N ASN A 185 -38.74 4.81 2.75
CA ASN A 185 -38.76 5.48 4.04
C ASN A 185 -37.56 5.16 4.94
N LEU A 186 -36.51 4.49 4.43
CA LEU A 186 -35.29 4.29 5.20
C LEU A 186 -34.56 5.61 5.36
N THR A 187 -34.47 6.08 6.59
CA THR A 187 -33.69 7.25 6.99
C THR A 187 -32.61 6.83 7.98
N PHE A 188 -31.66 7.71 8.27
CA PHE A 188 -30.68 7.45 9.34
C PHE A 188 -31.26 7.27 10.74
N ALA A 189 -32.55 7.53 10.90
CA ALA A 189 -33.27 7.33 12.15
C ALA A 189 -33.89 5.91 12.26
N ASN A 190 -33.91 5.14 11.18
CA ASN A 190 -34.41 3.76 11.22
C ASN A 190 -33.37 2.86 11.89
N THR A 191 -33.84 2.00 12.77
CA THR A 191 -33.04 0.98 13.43
C THR A 191 -33.12 -0.35 12.67
N LEU A 192 -32.27 -1.29 12.97
CA LEU A 192 -32.31 -2.64 12.39
C LEU A 192 -33.52 -3.47 12.86
N GLU A 193 -34.35 -2.93 13.75
CA GLU A 193 -35.58 -3.57 14.28
C GLU A 193 -36.86 -3.06 13.57
N ASP A 194 -36.74 -2.03 12.74
CA ASP A 194 -37.81 -1.48 11.91
C ASP A 194 -37.74 -2.15 10.52
#